data_704a90e90b4c29c7a78ef8d94d50177b
#
_entry.id   704a90e90b4c29c7a78ef8d94d50177b
#
_cell.length_a   1.000
_cell.length_b   1.000
_cell.length_c   1.000
_cell.angle_alpha   90.00
_cell.angle_beta   90.00
_cell.angle_gamma   90.00
#
_symmetry.space_group_name_H-M   'P 1'
#
loop_
_entity.id
_entity.type
_entity.pdbx_description
1 polymer ?
#
loop_
_entity_poly.entity_id
_entity_poly.type
_entity_poly.pdbx_seq_one_letter_code
_entity_poly.pdbx_strand_id
1 'polypeptide(L)'
;MKKLTFILVALITLSMSAQKKKNGVVYDKHPGILLVEAFNKAYVEADVEKLSSMMDDDFKSYNALSSNKDQKGTPKNNFIGQSKWWNTNIDYFKITQDKPAYPDAIEYKGDQTWVQTWERFYGVHKQTGVELDMPVHRLYRLNKDATKIISVMDYSDSSNYMRVWDAWPGNDRKNGEIYINHENINTVRKLMYAFLNNDGEKAYSYFDENAVIEDINEPENLTLEQGKERDKVIFSDWTLDALDESGYPDYLEYDWRESKVVQSWWNMRMTNNKTAKKIVLKVLFMDDFNDDGKITKRYMYYNGSLLK
;
A
#
# COMPACT_ATOMS: atom_id res chain seq x y z
N MET A 1 32.30 32.72 57.52
CA MET A 1 31.11 33.34 56.91
C MET A 1 31.40 33.89 55.50
N LYS A 2 32.46 34.70 55.26
CA LYS A 2 32.75 35.27 53.94
C LYS A 2 32.97 34.22 52.80
N LYS A 3 33.56 33.04 53.08
CA LYS A 3 33.78 31.98 52.06
C LYS A 3 32.51 31.29 51.67
N LEU A 4 31.52 31.14 52.59
CA LEU A 4 30.21 30.51 52.29
C LEU A 4 29.38 31.41 51.40
N THR A 5 29.42 32.71 51.62
CA THR A 5 28.72 33.71 50.81
C THR A 5 29.22 33.77 49.38
N PHE A 6 30.56 33.61 49.19
CA PHE A 6 31.18 33.56 47.83
C PHE A 6 30.79 32.30 47.04
N ILE A 7 30.65 31.14 47.70
CA ILE A 7 30.20 29.88 47.07
C ILE A 7 28.73 29.99 46.69
N LEU A 8 27.87 30.59 47.54
CA LEU A 8 26.46 30.79 47.28
C LEU A 8 26.24 31.75 46.06
N VAL A 9 26.97 32.83 46.01
CA VAL A 9 26.94 33.79 44.87
C VAL A 9 27.41 33.13 43.57
N ALA A 10 28.49 32.32 43.61
CA ALA A 10 28.99 31.59 42.44
C ALA A 10 28.00 30.52 41.95
N LEU A 11 27.27 29.83 42.83
CA LEU A 11 26.20 28.89 42.47
C LEU A 11 24.99 29.57 41.86
N ILE A 12 24.62 30.77 42.34
CA ILE A 12 23.50 31.55 41.76
C ILE A 12 23.88 32.09 40.37
N THR A 13 25.12 32.52 40.14
CA THR A 13 25.58 33.00 38.82
C THR A 13 25.70 31.85 37.82
N LEU A 14 26.08 30.63 38.22
CA LEU A 14 26.09 29.42 37.38
C LEU A 14 24.67 28.97 36.99
N SER A 15 23.71 29.08 37.89
CA SER A 15 22.29 28.74 37.57
C SER A 15 21.66 29.79 36.64
N MET A 16 22.07 31.03 36.67
CA MET A 16 21.59 32.06 35.71
C MET A 16 22.18 31.83 34.28
N SER A 17 23.34 31.21 34.15
CA SER A 17 23.93 30.88 32.83
C SER A 17 23.29 29.66 32.17
N ALA A 18 22.54 28.86 32.92
CA ALA A 18 21.88 27.65 32.43
C ALA A 18 20.44 27.91 31.90
N GLN A 19 19.96 29.16 31.93
CA GLN A 19 18.67 29.46 31.29
C GLN A 19 18.79 29.23 29.78
N LYS A 20 18.08 28.21 29.29
CA LYS A 20 17.94 27.96 27.84
C LYS A 20 17.47 29.21 27.15
N LYS A 21 18.27 29.77 26.23
CA LYS A 21 17.87 30.95 25.46
C LYS A 21 16.67 30.57 24.59
N LYS A 22 15.52 31.16 24.86
CA LYS A 22 14.31 30.98 24.03
C LYS A 22 14.62 31.49 22.61
N ASN A 23 14.40 30.63 21.58
CA ASN A 23 14.69 30.94 20.17
C ASN A 23 13.43 31.30 19.37
N GLY A 24 12.24 31.05 19.90
CA GLY A 24 10.96 31.31 19.22
C GLY A 24 9.78 30.82 20.02
N VAL A 25 8.60 30.85 19.41
CA VAL A 25 7.32 30.39 19.96
C VAL A 25 6.65 29.48 18.93
N VAL A 26 6.01 28.42 19.40
CA VAL A 26 5.16 27.53 18.61
C VAL A 26 3.70 27.83 18.92
N TYR A 27 2.87 27.89 17.89
CA TYR A 27 1.45 28.18 17.96
C TYR A 27 0.63 27.09 17.29
N ASP A 28 -0.43 26.64 17.94
CA ASP A 28 -1.47 25.75 17.37
C ASP A 28 -2.57 26.54 16.63
N LYS A 29 -2.60 27.86 16.82
CA LYS A 29 -3.51 28.82 16.15
C LYS A 29 -2.71 30.02 15.68
N HIS A 30 -2.63 30.23 14.39
CA HIS A 30 -1.85 31.30 13.78
C HIS A 30 -2.40 31.65 12.39
N PRO A 31 -2.38 32.94 11.95
CA PRO A 31 -2.81 33.33 10.60
C PRO A 31 -2.09 32.54 9.48
N GLY A 32 -0.83 32.21 9.69
CA GLY A 32 -0.05 31.39 8.74
C GLY A 32 -0.59 29.99 8.53
N ILE A 33 -1.20 29.36 9.56
CA ILE A 33 -1.85 28.05 9.42
C ILE A 33 -3.06 28.19 8.50
N LEU A 34 -3.88 29.22 8.69
CA LEU A 34 -5.04 29.49 7.82
C LEU A 34 -4.63 29.78 6.38
N LEU A 35 -3.51 30.49 6.17
CA LEU A 35 -2.94 30.72 4.84
C LEU A 35 -2.57 29.37 4.18
N VAL A 36 -1.90 28.47 4.90
CA VAL A 36 -1.49 27.16 4.39
C VAL A 36 -2.69 26.27 4.10
N GLU A 37 -3.70 26.27 4.93
CA GLU A 37 -4.97 25.56 4.67
C GLU A 37 -5.65 26.06 3.39
N ALA A 38 -5.75 27.40 3.23
CA ALA A 38 -6.29 28.00 2.02
C ALA A 38 -5.45 27.68 0.77
N PHE A 39 -4.13 27.64 0.93
CA PHE A 39 -3.20 27.27 -0.12
C PHE A 39 -3.38 25.81 -0.55
N ASN A 40 -3.46 24.86 0.38
CA ASN A 40 -3.70 23.45 0.10
C ASN A 40 -5.04 23.23 -0.59
N LYS A 41 -6.09 23.94 -0.16
CA LYS A 41 -7.38 23.90 -0.84
C LYS A 41 -7.27 24.39 -2.28
N ALA A 42 -6.64 25.53 -2.52
CA ALA A 42 -6.42 26.06 -3.87
C ALA A 42 -5.53 25.13 -4.73
N TYR A 43 -4.57 24.43 -4.10
CA TYR A 43 -3.75 23.43 -4.78
C TYR A 43 -4.56 22.23 -5.26
N VAL A 44 -5.46 21.70 -4.45
CA VAL A 44 -6.36 20.60 -4.81
C VAL A 44 -7.33 21.00 -5.93
N GLU A 45 -7.86 22.21 -5.84
CA GLU A 45 -8.82 22.78 -6.81
C GLU A 45 -8.14 23.24 -8.12
N ALA A 46 -6.80 23.28 -8.15
CA ALA A 46 -5.99 23.88 -9.23
C ALA A 46 -6.38 25.35 -9.53
N ASP A 47 -6.78 26.07 -8.48
CA ASP A 47 -7.11 27.50 -8.56
C ASP A 47 -5.82 28.33 -8.70
N VAL A 48 -5.41 28.52 -9.94
CA VAL A 48 -4.12 29.16 -10.31
C VAL A 48 -4.02 30.58 -9.78
N GLU A 49 -5.08 31.36 -9.87
CA GLU A 49 -5.08 32.76 -9.45
C GLU A 49 -4.90 32.86 -7.94
N LYS A 50 -5.65 32.05 -7.20
CA LYS A 50 -5.59 32.01 -5.75
C LYS A 50 -4.24 31.47 -5.26
N LEU A 51 -3.73 30.37 -5.86
CA LEU A 51 -2.38 29.88 -5.57
C LEU A 51 -1.33 30.96 -5.79
N SER A 52 -1.34 31.59 -6.99
CA SER A 52 -0.39 32.62 -7.33
C SER A 52 -0.46 33.81 -6.38
N SER A 53 -1.67 34.18 -5.95
CA SER A 53 -1.88 35.29 -5.00
C SER A 53 -1.31 35.04 -3.63
N MET A 54 -1.22 33.79 -3.17
CA MET A 54 -0.66 33.40 -1.87
C MET A 54 0.85 33.12 -1.90
N MET A 55 1.47 33.05 -3.06
CA MET A 55 2.90 32.81 -3.22
C MET A 55 3.66 34.10 -3.42
N ASP A 56 4.88 34.15 -2.88
CA ASP A 56 5.84 35.22 -3.19
C ASP A 56 6.29 35.14 -4.67
N ASP A 57 6.79 36.23 -5.23
CA ASP A 57 7.24 36.23 -6.62
C ASP A 57 8.49 35.37 -6.83
N ASP A 58 9.36 35.31 -5.83
CA ASP A 58 10.55 34.47 -5.80
C ASP A 58 10.33 33.09 -5.17
N PHE A 59 9.06 32.65 -5.08
CA PHE A 59 8.69 31.35 -4.50
C PHE A 59 9.50 30.19 -5.07
N LYS A 60 9.91 29.27 -4.18
CA LYS A 60 10.56 28.01 -4.52
C LYS A 60 9.99 26.85 -3.71
N SER A 61 9.80 25.71 -4.33
CA SER A 61 9.58 24.44 -3.60
C SER A 61 10.80 23.53 -3.74
N TYR A 62 11.06 22.74 -2.70
CA TYR A 62 12.21 21.86 -2.62
C TYR A 62 11.79 20.47 -2.20
N ASN A 63 12.35 19.45 -2.84
CA ASN A 63 12.31 18.09 -2.30
C ASN A 63 13.33 17.99 -1.16
N ALA A 64 12.86 17.93 0.07
CA ALA A 64 13.72 17.89 1.25
C ALA A 64 14.51 16.56 1.39
N LEU A 65 14.08 15.50 0.71
CA LEU A 65 14.77 14.21 0.69
C LEU A 65 15.76 14.07 -0.47
N SER A 66 15.94 15.12 -1.27
CA SER A 66 16.88 15.09 -2.39
C SER A 66 18.33 15.00 -1.91
N SER A 67 19.08 14.07 -2.47
CA SER A 67 20.54 13.98 -2.29
C SER A 67 21.33 15.05 -3.08
N ASN A 68 20.65 15.76 -4.01
CA ASN A 68 21.28 16.84 -4.77
C ASN A 68 21.42 18.10 -3.91
N LYS A 69 22.64 18.39 -3.47
CA LYS A 69 22.95 19.56 -2.63
C LYS A 69 22.82 20.90 -3.38
N ASP A 70 22.86 20.87 -4.71
CA ASP A 70 22.80 22.05 -5.58
C ASP A 70 21.41 22.26 -6.18
N GLN A 71 20.36 21.66 -5.59
CA GLN A 71 18.99 21.84 -6.07
C GLN A 71 18.57 23.31 -6.03
N LYS A 72 18.11 23.82 -7.19
CA LYS A 72 17.69 25.23 -7.34
C LYS A 72 16.25 25.48 -6.87
N GLY A 73 15.54 24.43 -6.50
CA GLY A 73 14.11 24.45 -6.19
C GLY A 73 13.22 24.62 -7.43
N THR A 74 11.99 24.21 -7.31
CA THR A 74 10.95 24.35 -8.34
C THR A 74 10.33 25.75 -8.26
N PRO A 75 10.38 26.56 -9.32
CA PRO A 75 9.84 27.91 -9.30
C PRO A 75 8.30 27.92 -9.29
N LYS A 76 7.70 29.05 -8.89
CA LYS A 76 6.27 29.31 -8.74
C LYS A 76 5.41 28.72 -9.88
N ASN A 77 5.74 29.05 -11.14
CA ASN A 77 4.94 28.61 -12.29
C ASN A 77 4.96 27.09 -12.47
N ASN A 78 6.08 26.43 -12.19
CA ASN A 78 6.20 24.98 -12.28
C ASN A 78 5.46 24.29 -11.13
N PHE A 79 5.47 24.89 -9.94
CA PHE A 79 4.67 24.39 -8.81
C PHE A 79 3.17 24.50 -9.07
N ILE A 80 2.71 25.60 -9.67
CA ILE A 80 1.32 25.74 -10.15
C ILE A 80 1.02 24.68 -11.23
N GLY A 81 1.98 24.41 -12.11
CA GLY A 81 1.87 23.31 -13.08
C GLY A 81 1.68 21.94 -12.44
N GLN A 82 2.33 21.67 -11.31
CA GLN A 82 2.11 20.44 -10.54
C GLN A 82 0.68 20.34 -10.00
N SER A 83 0.12 21.42 -9.45
CA SER A 83 -1.28 21.45 -9.00
C SER A 83 -2.25 21.11 -10.14
N LYS A 84 -2.05 21.69 -11.32
CA LYS A 84 -2.85 21.37 -12.53
C LYS A 84 -2.69 19.90 -12.90
N TRP A 85 -1.48 19.38 -12.87
CA TRP A 85 -1.22 17.97 -13.18
C TRP A 85 -2.00 17.04 -12.26
N TRP A 86 -1.94 17.29 -10.94
CA TRP A 86 -2.68 16.52 -9.94
C TRP A 86 -4.19 16.55 -10.22
N ASN A 87 -4.75 17.72 -10.40
CA ASN A 87 -6.18 17.88 -10.64
C ASN A 87 -6.63 17.23 -11.97
N THR A 88 -5.79 17.30 -13.01
CA THR A 88 -6.10 16.74 -14.33
C THR A 88 -5.99 15.23 -14.37
N ASN A 89 -4.97 14.65 -13.72
CA ASN A 89 -4.61 13.23 -13.89
C ASN A 89 -5.02 12.33 -12.73
N ILE A 90 -5.44 12.91 -11.60
CA ILE A 90 -5.78 12.15 -10.40
C ILE A 90 -7.26 12.36 -10.06
N ASP A 91 -8.03 11.27 -10.04
CA ASP A 91 -9.40 11.28 -9.51
C ASP A 91 -9.38 11.27 -7.97
N TYR A 92 -10.41 11.86 -7.37
CA TYR A 92 -10.59 11.92 -5.91
C TYR A 92 -9.42 12.60 -5.17
N PHE A 93 -8.66 13.44 -5.87
CA PHE A 93 -7.51 14.12 -5.27
C PHE A 93 -7.93 14.96 -4.06
N LYS A 94 -7.28 14.70 -2.95
CA LYS A 94 -7.46 15.45 -1.70
C LYS A 94 -6.18 15.49 -0.89
N ILE A 95 -6.03 16.57 -0.14
CA ILE A 95 -5.02 16.73 0.90
C ILE A 95 -5.76 16.79 2.22
N THR A 96 -5.46 15.87 3.13
CA THR A 96 -6.08 15.78 4.45
C THR A 96 -5.02 15.79 5.53
N GLN A 97 -5.39 16.22 6.74
CA GLN A 97 -4.51 16.12 7.90
C GLN A 97 -4.27 14.65 8.26
N ASP A 98 -3.02 14.26 8.49
CA ASP A 98 -2.63 12.92 8.94
C ASP A 98 -2.67 12.86 10.47
N LYS A 99 -3.82 12.51 11.00
CA LYS A 99 -4.10 12.47 12.45
C LYS A 99 -3.22 11.39 13.13
N PRO A 100 -2.82 11.61 14.42
CA PRO A 100 -3.25 12.67 15.34
C PRO A 100 -2.47 13.99 15.23
N ALA A 101 -1.51 14.11 14.29
CA ALA A 101 -0.75 15.34 14.12
C ALA A 101 -1.65 16.50 13.66
N TYR A 102 -1.24 17.71 13.97
CA TYR A 102 -1.91 18.95 13.59
C TYR A 102 -0.88 19.99 13.13
N PRO A 103 -1.26 20.97 12.31
CA PRO A 103 -0.32 21.98 11.84
C PRO A 103 0.12 22.89 13.00
N ASP A 104 1.43 23.23 12.98
CA ASP A 104 2.03 24.18 13.92
C ASP A 104 2.62 25.35 13.15
N ALA A 105 2.51 26.56 13.72
CA ALA A 105 3.27 27.73 13.29
C ALA A 105 4.41 28.03 14.27
N ILE A 106 5.59 28.30 13.75
CA ILE A 106 6.79 28.59 14.53
C ILE A 106 7.29 29.98 14.14
N GLU A 107 7.25 30.90 15.09
CA GLU A 107 7.89 32.19 14.96
C GLU A 107 9.27 32.15 15.61
N TYR A 108 10.33 32.27 14.80
CA TYR A 108 11.71 32.34 15.28
C TYR A 108 12.12 33.77 15.62
N LYS A 109 13.06 33.91 16.51
CA LYS A 109 13.76 35.19 16.68
C LYS A 109 14.45 35.57 15.37
N GLY A 110 14.21 36.75 14.86
CA GLY A 110 14.73 37.23 13.59
C GLY A 110 13.70 37.22 12.47
N ASP A 111 12.44 37.35 12.82
CA ASP A 111 11.32 37.60 11.90
C ASP A 111 11.12 36.50 10.85
N GLN A 112 11.37 35.23 11.19
CA GLN A 112 11.09 34.08 10.34
C GLN A 112 9.90 33.31 10.89
N THR A 113 8.85 33.19 10.09
CA THR A 113 7.68 32.37 10.41
C THR A 113 7.65 31.14 9.51
N TRP A 114 7.50 29.99 10.14
CA TRP A 114 7.32 28.70 9.47
C TRP A 114 6.03 28.05 9.90
N VAL A 115 5.36 27.39 8.96
CA VAL A 115 4.25 26.48 9.27
C VAL A 115 4.68 25.09 8.85
N GLN A 116 4.48 24.12 9.74
CA GLN A 116 4.71 22.71 9.44
C GLN A 116 3.40 21.95 9.46
N THR A 117 3.25 21.00 8.53
CA THR A 117 2.02 20.21 8.38
C THR A 117 2.36 18.73 8.25
N TRP A 118 1.47 17.89 8.73
CA TRP A 118 1.47 16.45 8.50
C TRP A 118 0.19 16.14 7.74
N GLU A 119 0.35 15.77 6.49
CA GLU A 119 -0.70 15.65 5.50
C GLU A 119 -0.71 14.27 4.87
N ARG A 120 -1.82 13.92 4.30
CA ARG A 120 -1.98 12.75 3.47
C ARG A 120 -2.51 13.17 2.11
N PHE A 121 -1.74 12.88 1.07
CA PHE A 121 -2.15 13.06 -0.31
C PHE A 121 -2.79 11.76 -0.78
N TYR A 122 -4.05 11.86 -1.18
CA TYR A 122 -4.81 10.71 -1.65
C TYR A 122 -5.40 10.98 -3.02
N GLY A 123 -5.43 9.96 -3.86
CA GLY A 123 -6.15 9.95 -5.12
C GLY A 123 -5.87 8.71 -5.94
N VAL A 124 -6.52 8.60 -7.10
CA VAL A 124 -6.37 7.48 -8.02
C VAL A 124 -5.95 8.01 -9.38
N HIS A 125 -4.85 7.52 -9.93
CA HIS A 125 -4.38 7.95 -11.24
C HIS A 125 -5.34 7.49 -12.33
N LYS A 126 -5.92 8.44 -13.08
CA LYS A 126 -7.03 8.21 -14.03
C LYS A 126 -6.75 7.15 -15.09
N GLN A 127 -5.53 7.13 -15.61
CA GLN A 127 -5.20 6.24 -16.71
C GLN A 127 -4.78 4.84 -16.25
N THR A 128 -4.08 4.73 -15.11
CA THR A 128 -3.56 3.44 -14.64
C THR A 128 -4.39 2.81 -13.53
N GLY A 129 -5.28 3.58 -12.89
CA GLY A 129 -6.04 3.11 -11.72
C GLY A 129 -5.19 2.93 -10.45
N VAL A 130 -3.91 3.31 -10.48
CA VAL A 130 -3.03 3.21 -9.31
C VAL A 130 -3.47 4.19 -8.23
N GLU A 131 -3.72 3.66 -7.04
CA GLU A 131 -3.98 4.44 -5.85
C GLU A 131 -2.69 5.07 -5.32
N LEU A 132 -2.75 6.37 -5.08
CA LEU A 132 -1.73 7.15 -4.37
C LEU A 132 -2.29 7.49 -2.99
N ASP A 133 -1.65 6.99 -1.95
CA ASP A 133 -1.98 7.26 -0.55
C ASP A 133 -0.69 7.51 0.21
N MET A 134 -0.27 8.78 0.27
CA MET A 134 1.06 9.18 0.69
C MET A 134 1.03 10.07 1.91
N PRO A 135 1.70 9.71 3.02
CA PRO A 135 2.01 10.65 4.06
C PRO A 135 3.02 11.69 3.53
N VAL A 136 2.75 12.94 3.80
CA VAL A 136 3.56 14.08 3.37
C VAL A 136 3.76 15.03 4.55
N HIS A 137 5.00 15.36 4.85
CA HIS A 137 5.32 16.41 5.80
C HIS A 137 5.84 17.62 5.03
N ARG A 138 5.26 18.80 5.28
CA ARG A 138 5.67 20.04 4.61
C ARG A 138 6.05 21.12 5.60
N LEU A 139 7.08 21.88 5.22
CA LEU A 139 7.52 23.08 5.91
C LEU A 139 7.31 24.27 4.97
N TYR A 140 6.48 25.20 5.37
CA TYR A 140 6.16 26.42 4.64
C TYR A 140 6.86 27.61 5.31
N ARG A 141 7.78 28.29 4.59
CA ARG A 141 8.35 29.55 5.04
C ARG A 141 7.47 30.70 4.56
N LEU A 142 7.05 31.53 5.49
CA LEU A 142 6.19 32.67 5.22
C LEU A 142 6.98 33.98 5.22
N ASN A 143 6.40 35.02 4.59
CA ASN A 143 6.85 36.37 4.76
C ASN A 143 6.53 36.88 6.18
N LYS A 144 7.09 38.04 6.57
CA LYS A 144 6.97 38.60 7.91
C LYS A 144 5.50 38.76 8.38
N ASP A 145 4.61 39.15 7.49
CA ASP A 145 3.21 39.43 7.79
C ASP A 145 2.32 38.19 7.66
N ALA A 146 2.90 36.99 7.41
CA ALA A 146 2.20 35.72 7.18
C ALA A 146 1.10 35.78 6.10
N THR A 147 1.31 36.59 5.06
CA THR A 147 0.36 36.80 3.96
C THR A 147 0.82 36.11 2.65
N LYS A 148 2.11 35.71 2.56
CA LYS A 148 2.70 35.03 1.40
C LYS A 148 3.56 33.86 1.83
N ILE A 149 3.55 32.82 1.03
CA ILE A 149 4.46 31.67 1.14
C ILE A 149 5.68 31.92 0.27
N ILE A 150 6.85 31.99 0.89
CA ILE A 150 8.13 32.20 0.22
C ILE A 150 8.70 30.89 -0.31
N SER A 151 8.58 29.81 0.48
CA SER A 151 9.07 28.50 0.05
C SER A 151 8.33 27.37 0.74
N VAL A 152 8.36 26.20 0.08
CA VAL A 152 7.86 24.94 0.60
C VAL A 152 8.99 23.90 0.54
N MET A 153 9.21 23.19 1.64
CA MET A 153 10.04 22.00 1.69
C MET A 153 9.11 20.78 1.84
N ASP A 154 9.19 19.86 0.89
CA ASP A 154 8.33 18.68 0.82
C ASP A 154 9.14 17.43 1.21
N TYR A 155 8.66 16.72 2.24
CA TYR A 155 9.16 15.43 2.70
C TYR A 155 8.12 14.37 2.32
N SER A 156 8.24 13.80 1.14
CA SER A 156 7.36 12.75 0.65
C SER A 156 8.15 11.60 0.01
N ASP A 157 7.61 10.40 0.12
CA ASP A 157 8.19 9.22 -0.54
C ASP A 157 7.82 9.21 -2.02
N SER A 158 8.82 9.45 -2.87
CA SER A 158 8.63 9.43 -4.32
C SER A 158 8.41 8.03 -4.91
N SER A 159 8.62 6.94 -4.14
CA SER A 159 8.41 5.57 -4.62
C SER A 159 6.96 5.31 -5.03
N ASN A 160 6.00 6.00 -4.39
CA ASN A 160 4.59 5.93 -4.76
C ASN A 160 4.32 6.36 -6.22
N TYR A 161 5.08 7.31 -6.74
CA TYR A 161 4.96 7.71 -8.14
C TYR A 161 5.50 6.65 -9.10
N MET A 162 6.51 5.87 -8.68
CA MET A 162 7.06 4.79 -9.49
C MET A 162 6.00 3.74 -9.81
N ARG A 163 5.08 3.45 -8.88
CA ARG A 163 3.95 2.54 -9.11
C ARG A 163 3.07 2.98 -10.29
N VAL A 164 2.88 4.29 -10.47
CA VAL A 164 2.14 4.81 -11.63
C VAL A 164 2.91 4.57 -12.93
N TRP A 165 4.23 4.77 -12.92
CA TRP A 165 5.08 4.54 -14.10
C TRP A 165 5.17 3.05 -14.44
N ASP A 166 5.28 2.19 -13.45
CA ASP A 166 5.32 0.73 -13.63
C ASP A 166 4.01 0.18 -14.19
N ALA A 167 2.88 0.79 -13.82
CA ALA A 167 1.55 0.44 -14.31
C ALA A 167 1.19 1.13 -15.65
N TRP A 168 2.05 2.02 -16.16
CA TRP A 168 1.76 2.68 -17.43
C TRP A 168 1.72 1.66 -18.56
N PRO A 169 0.66 1.62 -19.38
CA PRO A 169 0.59 0.67 -20.48
C PRO A 169 1.74 0.96 -21.45
N GLY A 170 2.70 0.04 -21.46
CA GLY A 170 3.78 0.04 -22.43
C GLY A 170 3.34 -0.51 -23.78
N ASN A 171 4.28 -0.73 -24.68
CA ASN A 171 4.06 -1.53 -25.88
C ASN A 171 3.62 -2.94 -25.48
N ASP A 172 2.89 -3.64 -26.34
CA ASP A 172 2.51 -5.04 -26.14
C ASP A 172 3.72 -5.83 -25.67
N ARG A 173 3.59 -6.41 -24.48
CA ARG A 173 4.71 -7.06 -23.81
C ARG A 173 4.33 -8.51 -23.54
N LYS A 174 5.02 -9.44 -24.18
CA LYS A 174 4.90 -10.85 -23.82
C LYS A 174 5.49 -11.02 -22.41
N ASN A 175 4.69 -11.57 -21.49
CA ASN A 175 5.06 -11.76 -20.09
C ASN A 175 5.04 -13.25 -19.69
N GLY A 176 4.90 -14.13 -20.65
CA GLY A 176 4.82 -15.57 -20.45
C GLY A 176 4.01 -16.23 -21.54
N GLU A 177 3.73 -17.51 -21.33
CA GLU A 177 2.95 -18.35 -22.25
C GLU A 177 1.80 -19.04 -21.51
N ILE A 178 0.72 -19.30 -22.23
CA ILE A 178 -0.43 -20.07 -21.77
C ILE A 178 -0.57 -21.33 -22.60
N TYR A 179 -0.79 -22.46 -21.93
CA TYR A 179 -0.96 -23.76 -22.56
C TYR A 179 -2.28 -24.40 -22.12
N ILE A 180 -3.03 -24.97 -23.05
CA ILE A 180 -4.27 -25.74 -22.78
C ILE A 180 -4.00 -27.27 -22.66
N ASN A 181 -2.78 -27.69 -22.98
CA ASN A 181 -2.32 -29.08 -22.85
C ASN A 181 -0.92 -29.08 -22.23
N HIS A 182 -0.78 -29.53 -21.00
CA HIS A 182 0.49 -29.62 -20.30
C HIS A 182 0.44 -30.71 -19.22
N GLU A 183 1.61 -31.28 -18.85
CA GLU A 183 1.70 -32.33 -17.83
C GLU A 183 1.21 -31.81 -16.45
N ASN A 184 1.42 -30.57 -16.10
CA ASN A 184 0.94 -29.99 -14.85
C ASN A 184 -0.58 -29.91 -14.81
N ILE A 185 -1.26 -29.65 -15.93
CA ILE A 185 -2.72 -29.76 -16.04
C ILE A 185 -3.16 -31.21 -15.76
N ASN A 186 -2.45 -32.20 -16.35
CA ASN A 186 -2.76 -33.59 -16.10
C ASN A 186 -2.51 -34.01 -14.66
N THR A 187 -1.53 -33.40 -13.99
CA THR A 187 -1.27 -33.59 -12.56
C THR A 187 -2.46 -33.11 -11.74
N VAL A 188 -3.00 -31.92 -12.01
CA VAL A 188 -4.20 -31.41 -11.32
C VAL A 188 -5.40 -32.31 -11.56
N ARG A 189 -5.64 -32.77 -12.79
CA ARG A 189 -6.73 -33.73 -13.08
C ARG A 189 -6.58 -35.03 -12.28
N LYS A 190 -5.38 -35.61 -12.29
CA LYS A 190 -5.08 -36.86 -11.54
C LYS A 190 -5.32 -36.66 -10.04
N LEU A 191 -4.90 -35.53 -9.49
CA LEU A 191 -5.13 -35.17 -8.11
C LEU A 191 -6.62 -35.07 -7.78
N MET A 192 -7.39 -34.32 -8.59
CA MET A 192 -8.84 -34.13 -8.34
C MET A 192 -9.61 -35.44 -8.45
N TYR A 193 -9.31 -36.28 -9.43
CA TYR A 193 -9.95 -37.58 -9.56
C TYR A 193 -9.47 -38.61 -8.53
N ALA A 194 -8.28 -38.46 -7.94
CA ALA A 194 -7.89 -39.25 -6.78
C ALA A 194 -8.76 -38.94 -5.57
N PHE A 195 -9.05 -37.66 -5.30
CA PHE A 195 -10.01 -37.28 -4.27
C PHE A 195 -11.42 -37.85 -4.51
N LEU A 196 -11.92 -37.78 -5.75
CA LEU A 196 -13.23 -38.36 -6.10
C LEU A 196 -13.28 -39.86 -5.80
N ASN A 197 -12.17 -40.58 -5.96
CA ASN A 197 -12.08 -42.03 -5.72
C ASN A 197 -11.63 -42.39 -4.30
N ASN A 198 -11.65 -41.44 -3.35
CA ASN A 198 -11.21 -41.60 -1.96
C ASN A 198 -9.75 -42.09 -1.80
N ASP A 199 -8.90 -41.80 -2.81
CA ASP A 199 -7.47 -42.09 -2.79
C ASP A 199 -6.68 -40.84 -2.35
N GLY A 200 -6.83 -40.49 -1.08
CA GLY A 200 -6.17 -39.31 -0.53
C GLY A 200 -4.64 -39.42 -0.54
N GLU A 201 -4.08 -40.62 -0.33
CA GLU A 201 -2.63 -40.84 -0.40
C GLU A 201 -2.07 -40.43 -1.75
N LYS A 202 -2.71 -40.92 -2.83
CA LYS A 202 -2.34 -40.55 -4.19
C LYS A 202 -2.57 -39.07 -4.47
N ALA A 203 -3.69 -38.50 -4.02
CA ALA A 203 -3.97 -37.09 -4.21
C ALA A 203 -2.86 -36.21 -3.61
N TYR A 204 -2.48 -36.45 -2.36
CA TYR A 204 -1.43 -35.68 -1.70
C TYR A 204 -0.02 -35.99 -2.20
N SER A 205 0.22 -37.10 -2.89
CA SER A 205 1.50 -37.42 -3.50
C SER A 205 1.91 -36.45 -4.61
N TYR A 206 0.98 -35.65 -5.15
CA TYR A 206 1.26 -34.61 -6.15
C TYR A 206 1.78 -33.31 -5.56
N PHE A 207 1.72 -33.13 -4.24
CA PHE A 207 2.27 -31.97 -3.56
C PHE A 207 3.72 -32.17 -3.16
N ASP A 208 4.45 -31.06 -3.09
CA ASP A 208 5.73 -30.98 -2.38
C ASP A 208 5.49 -31.16 -0.87
N GLU A 209 6.45 -31.73 -0.15
CA GLU A 209 6.33 -31.95 1.31
C GLU A 209 6.18 -30.64 2.11
N ASN A 210 6.72 -29.53 1.60
CA ASN A 210 6.65 -28.20 2.19
C ASN A 210 5.53 -27.33 1.56
N ALA A 211 4.60 -27.94 0.83
CA ALA A 211 3.55 -27.19 0.16
C ALA A 211 2.69 -26.40 1.13
N VAL A 212 2.26 -25.22 0.67
CA VAL A 212 1.40 -24.30 1.41
C VAL A 212 0.01 -24.28 0.79
N ILE A 213 -1.02 -24.35 1.60
CA ILE A 213 -2.42 -24.22 1.18
C ILE A 213 -2.99 -22.90 1.67
N GLU A 214 -3.41 -22.05 0.76
CA GLU A 214 -4.08 -20.78 1.01
C GLU A 214 -5.57 -20.93 0.69
N ASP A 215 -6.38 -21.14 1.72
CA ASP A 215 -7.82 -21.25 1.61
C ASP A 215 -8.49 -19.94 2.00
N ILE A 216 -9.30 -19.37 1.12
CA ILE A 216 -9.96 -18.07 1.38
C ILE A 216 -10.89 -18.09 2.61
N ASN A 217 -11.27 -19.26 3.09
CA ASN A 217 -12.11 -19.41 4.27
C ASN A 217 -11.32 -19.55 5.58
N GLU A 218 -10.00 -19.66 5.51
CA GLU A 218 -9.10 -19.77 6.65
C GLU A 218 -8.36 -18.44 6.90
N PRO A 219 -8.18 -18.02 8.15
CA PRO A 219 -7.51 -16.77 8.47
C PRO A 219 -5.99 -16.79 8.22
N GLU A 220 -5.41 -18.00 8.19
CA GLU A 220 -3.96 -18.23 8.01
C GLU A 220 -3.71 -19.33 6.98
N ASN A 221 -2.54 -19.29 6.35
CA ASN A 221 -2.12 -20.34 5.43
C ASN A 221 -1.88 -21.65 6.19
N LEU A 222 -2.29 -22.76 5.57
CA LEU A 222 -2.11 -24.08 6.15
C LEU A 222 -0.85 -24.76 5.57
N THR A 223 -0.18 -25.56 6.40
CA THR A 223 0.79 -26.55 5.90
C THR A 223 0.05 -27.68 5.21
N LEU A 224 0.77 -28.49 4.43
CA LEU A 224 0.19 -29.68 3.76
C LEU A 224 -0.51 -30.62 4.78
N GLU A 225 0.11 -30.85 5.94
CA GLU A 225 -0.46 -31.72 6.98
C GLU A 225 -1.75 -31.11 7.59
N GLN A 226 -1.78 -29.80 7.84
CA GLN A 226 -3.00 -29.14 8.30
C GLN A 226 -4.11 -29.20 7.25
N GLY A 227 -3.76 -29.05 5.96
CA GLY A 227 -4.70 -29.24 4.86
C GLY A 227 -5.28 -30.65 4.80
N LYS A 228 -4.45 -31.69 4.98
CA LYS A 228 -4.90 -33.10 5.06
C LYS A 228 -5.86 -33.32 6.21
N GLU A 229 -5.59 -32.78 7.39
CA GLU A 229 -6.48 -32.93 8.54
C GLU A 229 -7.83 -32.21 8.32
N ARG A 230 -7.80 -31.00 7.75
CA ARG A 230 -9.01 -30.28 7.39
C ARG A 230 -9.86 -31.06 6.38
N ASP A 231 -9.24 -31.59 5.33
CA ASP A 231 -9.94 -32.34 4.29
C ASP A 231 -10.54 -33.65 4.85
N LYS A 232 -9.87 -34.31 5.80
CA LYS A 232 -10.48 -35.44 6.53
C LYS A 232 -11.76 -35.06 7.25
N VAL A 233 -11.79 -33.87 7.89
CA VAL A 233 -13.00 -33.38 8.55
C VAL A 233 -14.11 -33.12 7.53
N ILE A 234 -13.81 -32.43 6.44
CA ILE A 234 -14.77 -32.14 5.38
C ILE A 234 -15.34 -33.45 4.80
N PHE A 235 -14.49 -34.38 4.42
CA PHE A 235 -14.93 -35.65 3.81
C PHE A 235 -15.53 -36.65 4.82
N SER A 236 -15.40 -36.44 6.13
CA SER A 236 -16.18 -37.17 7.12
C SER A 236 -17.67 -36.80 7.10
N ASP A 237 -17.95 -35.54 6.83
CA ASP A 237 -19.30 -35.00 6.81
C ASP A 237 -19.92 -34.95 5.40
N TRP A 238 -19.12 -34.99 4.37
CA TRP A 238 -19.53 -34.83 2.98
C TRP A 238 -18.90 -35.89 2.08
N THR A 239 -19.71 -36.49 1.21
CA THR A 239 -19.26 -37.36 0.14
C THR A 239 -19.14 -36.53 -1.14
N LEU A 240 -18.03 -36.66 -1.85
CA LEU A 240 -17.80 -36.10 -3.19
C LEU A 240 -18.39 -37.11 -4.20
N ASP A 241 -19.59 -36.82 -4.76
CA ASP A 241 -20.31 -37.72 -5.65
C ASP A 241 -19.78 -37.64 -7.10
N ALA A 242 -19.44 -36.46 -7.56
CA ALA A 242 -18.94 -36.22 -8.92
C ALA A 242 -18.13 -34.92 -9.02
N LEU A 243 -17.28 -34.86 -10.01
CA LEU A 243 -16.47 -33.69 -10.42
C LEU A 243 -16.76 -33.35 -11.88
N ASP A 244 -17.10 -32.10 -12.12
CA ASP A 244 -17.21 -31.56 -13.48
C ASP A 244 -16.15 -30.46 -13.65
N GLU A 245 -15.28 -30.55 -14.65
CA GLU A 245 -14.46 -29.41 -15.08
C GLU A 245 -15.38 -28.30 -15.62
N SER A 246 -15.19 -27.06 -15.17
CA SER A 246 -15.91 -25.90 -15.70
C SER A 246 -15.00 -25.17 -16.68
N GLY A 247 -15.20 -25.38 -17.97
CA GLY A 247 -14.27 -24.97 -19.01
C GLY A 247 -13.12 -25.97 -19.16
N TYR A 248 -11.90 -25.48 -19.27
CA TYR A 248 -10.68 -26.32 -19.28
C TYR A 248 -9.61 -25.62 -18.44
N PRO A 249 -8.73 -26.39 -17.79
CA PRO A 249 -7.61 -25.83 -17.03
C PRO A 249 -6.60 -25.18 -17.97
N ASP A 250 -6.04 -24.07 -17.51
CA ASP A 250 -4.95 -23.37 -18.16
C ASP A 250 -3.66 -23.58 -17.39
N TYR A 251 -2.54 -23.82 -18.11
CA TYR A 251 -1.20 -23.75 -17.53
C TYR A 251 -0.47 -22.52 -18.05
N LEU A 252 0.07 -21.73 -17.11
CA LEU A 252 0.76 -20.48 -17.39
C LEU A 252 2.22 -20.59 -16.94
N GLU A 253 3.12 -20.21 -17.85
CA GLU A 253 4.53 -19.97 -17.55
C GLU A 253 4.78 -18.47 -17.62
N TYR A 254 5.12 -17.86 -16.48
CA TYR A 254 5.44 -16.45 -16.42
C TYR A 254 6.95 -16.23 -16.53
N ASP A 255 7.38 -15.25 -17.31
CA ASP A 255 8.78 -14.81 -17.37
C ASP A 255 9.22 -14.24 -16.01
N TRP A 256 8.26 -13.66 -15.26
CA TRP A 256 8.53 -13.12 -13.95
C TRP A 256 8.62 -14.23 -12.91
N ARG A 257 9.78 -14.32 -12.25
CA ARG A 257 10.11 -15.34 -11.23
C ARG A 257 9.99 -16.79 -11.74
N GLU A 258 9.98 -16.99 -13.05
CA GLU A 258 9.86 -18.34 -13.67
C GLU A 258 8.67 -19.13 -13.09
N SER A 259 7.56 -18.39 -12.77
CA SER A 259 6.41 -18.98 -12.10
C SER A 259 5.64 -19.91 -13.04
N LYS A 260 5.26 -21.08 -12.53
CA LYS A 260 4.53 -22.15 -13.23
C LYS A 260 3.21 -22.39 -12.54
N VAL A 261 2.10 -22.03 -13.15
CA VAL A 261 0.79 -22.01 -12.49
C VAL A 261 -0.26 -22.75 -13.30
N VAL A 262 -1.00 -23.67 -12.68
CA VAL A 262 -2.23 -24.20 -13.26
C VAL A 262 -3.43 -23.52 -12.62
N GLN A 263 -4.29 -22.95 -13.44
CA GLN A 263 -5.61 -22.44 -13.01
C GLN A 263 -6.68 -23.44 -13.46
N SER A 264 -7.56 -23.83 -12.54
CA SER A 264 -8.61 -24.80 -12.84
C SER A 264 -9.91 -24.51 -12.10
N TRP A 265 -11.05 -24.75 -12.77
CA TRP A 265 -12.39 -24.48 -12.24
C TRP A 265 -13.16 -25.79 -12.19
N TRP A 266 -13.80 -26.03 -11.03
CA TRP A 266 -14.49 -27.29 -10.77
C TRP A 266 -15.87 -27.07 -10.19
N ASN A 267 -16.84 -27.91 -10.61
CA ASN A 267 -18.09 -28.10 -9.91
C ASN A 267 -18.00 -29.40 -9.12
N MET A 268 -17.83 -29.32 -7.82
CA MET A 268 -17.81 -30.46 -6.92
C MET A 268 -19.26 -30.76 -6.47
N ARG A 269 -19.84 -31.88 -6.92
CA ARG A 269 -21.15 -32.33 -6.46
C ARG A 269 -20.96 -33.12 -5.20
N MET A 270 -21.58 -32.66 -4.12
CA MET A 270 -21.36 -33.26 -2.80
C MET A 270 -22.70 -33.53 -2.10
N THR A 271 -22.72 -34.62 -1.32
CA THR A 271 -23.86 -35.01 -0.46
C THR A 271 -23.41 -35.03 0.99
N ASN A 272 -24.13 -34.33 1.87
CA ASN A 272 -23.89 -34.39 3.31
C ASN A 272 -24.32 -35.74 3.87
N ASN A 273 -23.41 -36.44 4.56
CA ASN A 273 -23.58 -37.80 5.04
C ASN A 273 -24.66 -37.95 6.14
N LYS A 274 -24.93 -36.85 6.88
CA LYS A 274 -25.89 -36.83 8.00
C LYS A 274 -27.29 -36.40 7.56
N THR A 275 -27.39 -35.42 6.68
CA THR A 275 -28.63 -34.74 6.32
C THR A 275 -29.13 -35.09 4.92
N ALA A 276 -28.35 -35.80 4.13
CA ALA A 276 -28.57 -36.05 2.71
C ALA A 276 -28.72 -34.76 1.85
N LYS A 277 -28.33 -33.59 2.38
CA LYS A 277 -28.33 -32.34 1.64
C LYS A 277 -27.33 -32.42 0.49
N LYS A 278 -27.79 -32.07 -0.71
CA LYS A 278 -26.92 -32.02 -1.92
C LYS A 278 -26.55 -30.59 -2.26
N ILE A 279 -25.29 -30.39 -2.60
CA ILE A 279 -24.76 -29.10 -3.04
C ILE A 279 -23.92 -29.27 -4.30
N VAL A 280 -23.73 -28.16 -5.01
CA VAL A 280 -22.68 -28.00 -6.02
C VAL A 280 -21.74 -26.91 -5.52
N LEU A 281 -20.55 -27.31 -5.05
CA LEU A 281 -19.53 -26.41 -4.62
C LEU A 281 -18.69 -26.01 -5.84
N LYS A 282 -18.76 -24.73 -6.22
CA LYS A 282 -17.91 -24.16 -7.29
C LYS A 282 -16.59 -23.77 -6.69
N VAL A 283 -15.50 -24.27 -7.25
CA VAL A 283 -14.13 -24.03 -6.75
C VAL A 283 -13.24 -23.58 -7.87
N LEU A 284 -12.43 -22.54 -7.61
CA LEU A 284 -11.23 -22.19 -8.38
C LEU A 284 -10.02 -22.63 -7.59
N PHE A 285 -9.13 -23.40 -8.23
CA PHE A 285 -7.80 -23.68 -7.74
C PHE A 285 -6.76 -22.96 -8.60
N MET A 286 -5.74 -22.43 -7.93
CA MET A 286 -4.51 -21.98 -8.57
C MET A 286 -3.37 -22.74 -7.91
N ASP A 287 -2.67 -23.55 -8.69
CA ASP A 287 -1.61 -24.46 -8.23
C ASP A 287 -0.25 -24.02 -8.77
N ASP A 288 0.66 -23.59 -7.90
CA ASP A 288 2.04 -23.28 -8.23
C ASP A 288 2.88 -24.57 -8.26
N PHE A 289 3.72 -24.72 -9.27
CA PHE A 289 4.54 -25.91 -9.49
C PHE A 289 6.03 -25.61 -9.41
N ASN A 290 6.79 -26.58 -8.87
CA ASN A 290 8.24 -26.61 -9.02
C ASN A 290 8.66 -27.35 -10.32
N ASP A 291 9.98 -27.43 -10.56
CA ASP A 291 10.56 -28.08 -11.75
C ASP A 291 10.35 -29.59 -11.76
N ASP A 292 10.11 -30.20 -10.60
CA ASP A 292 9.83 -31.65 -10.48
C ASP A 292 8.33 -31.97 -10.73
N GLY A 293 7.52 -30.99 -11.11
CA GLY A 293 6.09 -31.15 -11.37
C GLY A 293 5.26 -31.40 -10.12
N LYS A 294 5.76 -30.95 -8.94
CA LYS A 294 5.04 -30.99 -7.68
C LYS A 294 4.41 -29.65 -7.37
N ILE A 295 3.23 -29.69 -6.75
CA ILE A 295 2.52 -28.49 -6.29
C ILE A 295 3.20 -27.99 -5.02
N THR A 296 3.73 -26.77 -5.08
CA THR A 296 4.38 -26.10 -3.94
C THR A 296 3.43 -25.17 -3.19
N LYS A 297 2.40 -24.68 -3.88
CA LYS A 297 1.36 -23.87 -3.27
C LYS A 297 0.03 -24.09 -3.97
N ARG A 298 -1.07 -24.15 -3.21
CA ARG A 298 -2.43 -24.19 -3.72
C ARG A 298 -3.24 -23.05 -3.14
N TYR A 299 -3.85 -22.25 -3.99
CA TYR A 299 -4.86 -21.28 -3.63
C TYR A 299 -6.25 -21.87 -3.87
N MET A 300 -7.17 -21.69 -2.92
CA MET A 300 -8.52 -22.24 -2.97
C MET A 300 -9.56 -21.15 -2.78
N TYR A 301 -10.39 -20.96 -3.79
CA TYR A 301 -11.49 -19.97 -3.77
C TYR A 301 -12.82 -20.68 -3.92
N TYR A 302 -13.64 -20.70 -2.88
CA TYR A 302 -14.98 -21.30 -2.86
C TYR A 302 -15.84 -20.72 -1.74
N ASN A 303 -17.13 -20.96 -1.79
CA ASN A 303 -18.04 -20.56 -0.72
C ASN A 303 -18.11 -21.62 0.39
N GLY A 304 -17.27 -21.50 1.41
CA GLY A 304 -17.20 -22.40 2.56
C GLY A 304 -18.47 -22.45 3.40
N SER A 305 -19.36 -21.44 3.30
CA SER A 305 -20.63 -21.47 4.03
C SER A 305 -21.59 -22.59 3.58
N LEU A 306 -21.40 -23.14 2.37
CA LEU A 306 -22.17 -24.25 1.86
C LEU A 306 -21.85 -25.58 2.56
N LEU A 307 -20.70 -25.69 3.18
CA LEU A 307 -20.21 -26.88 3.89
C LEU A 307 -20.62 -26.90 5.38
N LYS A 308 -21.29 -25.86 5.84
CA LYS A 308 -21.77 -25.74 7.23
C LYS A 308 -23.17 -26.28 7.40
#